data_0ae0df327af21dbddfbb8cf6ea4407cf
#
_entry.id   0ae0df327af21dbddfbb8cf6ea4407cf
#
_cell.length_a   1.000
_cell.length_b   1.000
_cell.length_c   1.000
_cell.angle_alpha   90.00
_cell.angle_beta   90.00
_cell.angle_gamma   90.00
#
_symmetry.space_group_name_H-M   'P 1'
#
loop_
_entity.id
_entity.type
_entity.pdbx_description
1 polymer ?
#
loop_
_entity_poly.entity_id
_entity_poly.type
_entity_poly.pdbx_seq_one_letter_code
_entity_poly.pdbx_strand_id
1 'polypeptide(L)'
;MQIAPPSPSAHINVTPMIDVMLVLLVIFMLVIPVIATQVDLPVAANSPSKPEEPDEIVLILDRGGDAYLEIDGHMAPGIALREQLAALYGARVRDRRLYLKADSSLPYGVLEAVLAAARDAGVRVVGAITERKVMPGL
;
A
#
# COMPACT_ATOMS: atom_id res chain seq x y z
N MET A 1 14.54 -8.91 75.30
CA MET A 1 14.28 -9.47 73.97
C MET A 1 13.51 -8.42 73.17
N GLN A 2 14.20 -7.64 72.32
CA GLN A 2 13.59 -6.61 71.52
C GLN A 2 13.20 -7.21 70.17
N ILE A 3 11.88 -7.25 69.91
CA ILE A 3 11.35 -7.65 68.61
C ILE A 3 11.40 -6.42 67.77
N ALA A 4 12.28 -6.41 66.75
CA ALA A 4 12.32 -5.36 65.74
C ALA A 4 11.01 -5.38 64.95
N PRO A 5 10.40 -4.21 64.65
CA PRO A 5 9.19 -4.16 63.82
C PRO A 5 9.52 -4.59 62.39
N PRO A 6 8.60 -5.31 61.74
CA PRO A 6 8.80 -5.72 60.35
C PRO A 6 8.95 -4.48 59.45
N SER A 7 10.00 -4.44 58.68
CA SER A 7 10.22 -3.39 57.70
C SER A 7 9.09 -3.44 56.66
N PRO A 8 8.44 -2.30 56.31
CA PRO A 8 7.44 -2.29 55.26
C PRO A 8 8.09 -2.59 53.92
N SER A 9 7.81 -3.77 53.40
CA SER A 9 8.21 -4.11 52.03
C SER A 9 7.22 -3.46 51.09
N ALA A 10 7.63 -2.35 50.46
CA ALA A 10 6.86 -1.71 49.43
C ALA A 10 6.95 -2.57 48.14
N HIS A 11 5.97 -3.42 47.93
CA HIS A 11 5.82 -4.13 46.67
C HIS A 11 5.21 -3.17 45.63
N ILE A 12 6.03 -2.71 44.69
CA ILE A 12 5.54 -1.92 43.55
C ILE A 12 4.85 -2.89 42.61
N ASN A 13 3.53 -2.72 42.43
CA ASN A 13 2.78 -3.51 41.47
C ASN A 13 3.07 -2.93 40.05
N VAL A 14 3.85 -3.68 39.24
CA VAL A 14 4.24 -3.30 37.88
C VAL A 14 3.24 -3.74 36.80
N THR A 15 2.18 -4.46 37.20
CA THR A 15 1.16 -4.97 36.28
C THR A 15 0.51 -3.87 35.43
N PRO A 16 0.11 -2.69 35.97
CA PRO A 16 -0.44 -1.60 35.14
C PRO A 16 0.57 -1.02 34.15
N MET A 17 1.86 -1.01 34.49
CA MET A 17 2.91 -0.53 33.58
C MET A 17 3.14 -1.48 32.42
N ILE A 18 3.14 -2.79 32.70
CA ILE A 18 3.30 -3.83 31.67
C ILE A 18 2.11 -3.82 30.71
N ASP A 19 0.91 -3.61 31.19
CA ASP A 19 -0.31 -3.54 30.34
C ASP A 19 -0.24 -2.37 29.34
N VAL A 20 0.15 -1.18 29.83
CA VAL A 20 0.35 -0.02 28.95
C VAL A 20 1.45 -0.28 27.91
N MET A 21 2.56 -0.89 28.29
CA MET A 21 3.65 -1.22 27.37
C MET A 21 3.20 -2.26 26.34
N LEU A 22 2.43 -3.25 26.74
CA LEU A 22 1.92 -4.28 25.84
C LEU A 22 0.93 -3.70 24.85
N VAL A 23 0.01 -2.84 25.29
CA VAL A 23 -0.94 -2.14 24.41
C VAL A 23 -0.22 -1.24 23.40
N LEU A 24 0.78 -0.47 23.85
CA LEU A 24 1.58 0.34 22.94
C LEU A 24 2.33 -0.50 21.91
N LEU A 25 2.90 -1.63 22.33
CA LEU A 25 3.60 -2.55 21.43
C LEU A 25 2.66 -3.11 20.37
N VAL A 26 1.45 -3.50 20.75
CA VAL A 26 0.43 -4.00 19.82
C VAL A 26 -0.01 -2.89 18.85
N ILE A 27 -0.20 -1.66 19.34
CA ILE A 27 -0.54 -0.52 18.50
C ILE A 27 0.57 -0.26 17.47
N PHE A 28 1.84 -0.25 17.88
CA PHE A 28 2.96 -0.06 16.95
C PHE A 28 3.13 -1.22 15.98
N MET A 29 2.74 -2.44 16.36
CA MET A 29 2.75 -3.60 15.46
C MET A 29 1.61 -3.54 14.43
N LEU A 30 0.47 -2.94 14.80
CA LEU A 30 -0.69 -2.74 13.92
C LEU A 30 -0.54 -1.52 13.00
N VAL A 31 0.29 -0.55 13.37
CA VAL A 31 0.66 0.55 12.47
C VAL A 31 1.54 -0.04 11.38
N ILE A 32 0.90 -0.49 10.31
CA ILE A 32 1.61 -0.88 9.09
C ILE A 32 2.36 0.36 8.62
N PRO A 33 3.71 0.29 8.48
CA PRO A 33 4.44 1.41 7.92
C PRO A 33 3.87 1.70 6.53
N VAL A 34 3.28 2.87 6.35
CA VAL A 34 2.91 3.36 5.02
C VAL A 34 4.23 3.55 4.30
N ILE A 35 4.60 2.58 3.50
CA ILE A 35 5.77 2.69 2.63
C ILE A 35 5.37 3.74 1.60
N ALA A 36 5.87 4.96 1.78
CA ALA A 36 5.76 5.98 0.77
C ALA A 36 6.66 5.56 -0.42
N THR A 37 6.07 4.79 -1.33
CA THR A 37 6.75 4.40 -2.55
C THR A 37 6.84 5.63 -3.43
N GLN A 38 8.05 6.20 -3.54
CA GLN A 38 8.30 7.27 -4.49
C GLN A 38 8.42 6.65 -5.88
N VAL A 39 7.44 6.92 -6.73
CA VAL A 39 7.40 6.49 -8.12
C VAL A 39 7.53 7.71 -9.00
N ASP A 40 8.63 7.77 -9.76
CA ASP A 40 8.82 8.80 -10.79
C ASP A 40 7.98 8.42 -12.02
N LEU A 41 6.86 9.11 -12.19
CA LEU A 41 5.93 8.81 -13.28
C LEU A 41 6.46 9.27 -14.65
N PRO A 42 6.19 8.51 -15.70
CA PRO A 42 6.48 8.97 -17.06
C PRO A 42 5.66 10.22 -17.40
N VAL A 43 6.28 11.17 -18.05
CA VAL A 43 5.65 12.42 -18.44
C VAL A 43 4.89 12.24 -19.75
N ALA A 44 3.59 12.55 -19.75
CA ALA A 44 2.76 12.52 -20.95
C ALA A 44 2.31 13.94 -21.34
N ALA A 45 2.35 14.23 -22.64
CA ALA A 45 1.95 15.54 -23.18
C ALA A 45 0.43 15.78 -23.08
N ASN A 46 -0.37 14.73 -23.18
CA ASN A 46 -1.84 14.76 -23.21
C ASN A 46 -2.44 13.82 -22.17
N SER A 47 -2.12 14.02 -20.90
CA SER A 47 -2.75 13.29 -19.82
C SER A 47 -4.04 13.98 -19.41
N PRO A 48 -5.22 13.39 -19.61
CA PRO A 48 -6.45 13.95 -19.07
C PRO A 48 -6.39 13.94 -17.56
N SER A 49 -6.98 14.96 -16.94
CA SER A 49 -7.15 14.98 -15.49
C SER A 49 -8.06 13.81 -15.10
N LYS A 50 -7.54 12.90 -14.29
CA LYS A 50 -8.30 11.75 -13.83
C LYS A 50 -9.22 12.19 -12.69
N PRO A 51 -10.56 11.96 -12.78
CA PRO A 51 -11.42 12.06 -11.63
C PRO A 51 -11.06 10.96 -10.63
N GLU A 52 -10.97 11.29 -9.36
CA GLU A 52 -10.89 10.29 -8.28
C GLU A 52 -12.27 9.65 -8.15
N GLU A 53 -12.40 8.42 -8.59
CA GLU A 53 -13.61 7.63 -8.41
C GLU A 53 -13.43 6.75 -7.16
N PRO A 54 -14.44 6.64 -6.29
CA PRO A 54 -14.41 5.68 -5.20
C PRO A 54 -14.35 4.25 -5.76
N ASP A 55 -13.73 3.34 -5.05
CA ASP A 55 -13.52 1.94 -5.44
C ASP A 55 -12.48 1.68 -6.54
N GLU A 56 -11.59 2.60 -6.77
CA GLU A 56 -10.56 2.47 -7.78
C GLU A 56 -9.43 1.57 -7.30
N ILE A 57 -8.96 0.67 -8.19
CA ILE A 57 -7.80 -0.16 -7.94
C ILE A 57 -6.62 0.42 -8.71
N VAL A 58 -5.59 0.82 -7.98
CA VAL A 58 -4.35 1.32 -8.54
C VAL A 58 -3.24 0.32 -8.27
N LEU A 59 -2.59 -0.13 -9.32
CA LEU A 59 -1.39 -0.95 -9.24
C LEU A 59 -0.18 -0.04 -9.36
N ILE A 60 0.65 -0.06 -8.35
CA ILE A 60 1.87 0.74 -8.26
C ILE A 60 3.06 -0.18 -8.46
N LEU A 61 3.92 0.16 -9.38
CA LEU A 61 5.21 -0.50 -9.61
C LEU A 61 6.33 0.47 -9.26
N ASP A 62 7.11 0.11 -8.27
CA ASP A 62 8.25 0.92 -7.85
C ASP A 62 9.47 0.71 -8.77
N ARG A 63 10.52 1.48 -8.52
CA ARG A 63 11.80 1.41 -9.27
C ARG A 63 12.47 0.03 -9.19
N GLY A 64 12.25 -0.73 -8.11
CA GLY A 64 12.76 -2.09 -7.92
C GLY A 64 11.97 -3.14 -8.70
N GLY A 65 10.81 -2.79 -9.22
CA GLY A 65 9.87 -3.72 -9.86
C GLY A 65 8.92 -4.39 -8.88
N ASP A 66 8.91 -3.93 -7.61
CA ASP A 66 7.97 -4.40 -6.62
C ASP A 66 6.58 -3.83 -6.89
N ALA A 67 5.57 -4.69 -6.77
CA ALA A 67 4.19 -4.34 -7.02
C ALA A 67 3.45 -4.06 -5.72
N TYR A 68 2.62 -3.03 -5.72
CA TYR A 68 1.74 -2.67 -4.62
C TYR A 68 0.35 -2.40 -5.17
N LEU A 69 -0.68 -2.85 -4.45
CA LEU A 69 -2.07 -2.52 -4.76
C LEU A 69 -2.57 -1.44 -3.80
N GLU A 70 -3.09 -0.38 -4.35
CA GLU A 70 -3.78 0.67 -3.61
C GLU A 70 -5.28 0.59 -3.90
N ILE A 71 -6.07 0.47 -2.84
CA ILE A 71 -7.53 0.40 -2.89
C ILE A 71 -8.04 1.36 -1.81
N ASP A 72 -8.84 2.33 -2.20
CA ASP A 72 -9.42 3.33 -1.28
C ASP A 72 -8.35 4.02 -0.38
N GLY A 73 -7.17 4.30 -0.93
CA GLY A 73 -6.07 4.91 -0.20
C GLY A 73 -5.28 3.95 0.72
N HIS A 74 -5.61 2.66 0.72
CA HIS A 74 -4.88 1.63 1.46
C HIS A 74 -3.96 0.87 0.52
N MET A 75 -2.66 0.89 0.85
CA MET A 75 -1.64 0.15 0.09
C MET A 75 -1.41 -1.23 0.70
N ALA A 76 -1.35 -2.24 -0.14
CA ALA A 76 -0.98 -3.60 0.23
C ALA A 76 0.12 -4.13 -0.71
N PRO A 77 1.06 -4.95 -0.21
CA PRO A 77 2.03 -5.60 -1.09
C PRO A 77 1.33 -6.46 -2.14
N GLY A 78 1.77 -6.39 -3.39
CA GLY A 78 1.24 -7.18 -4.50
C GLY A 78 1.76 -8.63 -4.49
N ILE A 79 1.81 -9.28 -3.32
CA ILE A 79 2.18 -10.68 -3.19
C ILE A 79 1.10 -11.51 -3.87
N ALA A 80 1.49 -12.39 -4.82
CA ALA A 80 0.54 -13.16 -5.61
C ALA A 80 -0.50 -12.25 -6.32
N LEU A 81 0.01 -11.24 -7.03
CA LEU A 81 -0.78 -10.20 -7.69
C LEU A 81 -1.97 -10.74 -8.49
N ARG A 82 -1.75 -11.83 -9.22
CA ARG A 82 -2.79 -12.47 -10.03
C ARG A 82 -3.97 -12.94 -9.19
N GLU A 83 -3.69 -13.63 -8.08
CA GLU A 83 -4.72 -14.16 -7.18
C GLU A 83 -5.45 -13.04 -6.45
N GLN A 84 -4.73 -12.00 -6.03
CA GLN A 84 -5.34 -10.82 -5.39
C GLN A 84 -6.26 -10.09 -6.37
N LEU A 85 -5.81 -9.84 -7.59
CA LEU A 85 -6.63 -9.21 -8.62
C LEU A 85 -7.82 -10.08 -9.00
N ALA A 86 -7.64 -11.39 -9.13
CA ALA A 86 -8.74 -12.31 -9.43
C ALA A 86 -9.81 -12.32 -8.33
N ALA A 87 -9.42 -12.27 -7.06
CA ALA A 87 -10.35 -12.17 -5.94
C ALA A 87 -11.11 -10.84 -5.94
N LEU A 88 -10.41 -9.72 -6.17
CA LEU A 88 -11.00 -8.38 -6.23
C LEU A 88 -11.99 -8.23 -7.40
N TYR A 89 -11.60 -8.69 -8.59
CA TYR A 89 -12.44 -8.58 -9.78
C TYR A 89 -13.49 -9.67 -9.88
N GLY A 90 -13.34 -10.79 -9.17
CA GLY A 90 -14.37 -11.82 -9.06
C GLY A 90 -15.64 -11.32 -8.35
N ALA A 91 -15.48 -10.42 -7.39
CA ALA A 91 -16.60 -9.78 -6.69
C ALA A 91 -17.20 -8.58 -7.47
N ARG A 92 -16.49 -8.02 -8.45
CA ARG A 92 -16.91 -6.84 -9.22
C ARG A 92 -17.44 -7.24 -10.59
N VAL A 93 -18.73 -7.09 -10.81
CA VAL A 93 -19.38 -7.52 -12.06
C VAL A 93 -19.25 -6.47 -13.18
N ARG A 94 -19.16 -5.18 -12.86
CA ARG A 94 -19.31 -4.10 -13.83
C ARG A 94 -18.05 -3.34 -14.17
N ASP A 95 -17.18 -3.06 -13.20
CA ASP A 95 -16.00 -2.26 -13.44
C ASP A 95 -14.72 -3.10 -13.30
N ARG A 96 -14.08 -3.36 -14.44
CA ARG A 96 -12.84 -4.14 -14.53
C ARG A 96 -11.70 -3.26 -15.03
N ARG A 97 -11.66 -2.03 -14.51
CA ARG A 97 -10.58 -1.08 -14.77
C ARG A 97 -9.49 -1.23 -13.72
N LEU A 98 -8.26 -1.19 -14.16
CA LEU A 98 -7.07 -1.14 -13.33
C LEU A 98 -6.30 0.11 -13.73
N TYR A 99 -5.89 0.91 -12.79
CA TYR A 99 -4.98 2.00 -13.05
C TYR A 99 -3.56 1.59 -12.69
N LEU A 100 -2.65 1.88 -13.59
CA LEU A 100 -1.24 1.53 -13.44
C LEU A 100 -0.42 2.78 -13.21
N LYS A 101 0.33 2.78 -12.13
CA LYS A 101 1.31 3.81 -11.76
C LYS A 101 2.68 3.14 -11.73
N ALA A 102 3.48 3.32 -12.75
CA ALA A 102 4.77 2.67 -12.89
C ALA A 102 5.89 3.70 -12.96
N ASP A 103 7.02 3.38 -12.32
CA ASP A 103 8.23 4.20 -12.40
C ASP A 103 8.76 4.23 -13.85
N SER A 104 9.16 5.40 -14.31
CA SER A 104 9.64 5.63 -15.67
C SER A 104 10.95 4.90 -16.00
N SER A 105 11.69 4.47 -14.98
CA SER A 105 12.96 3.76 -15.14
C SER A 105 12.80 2.23 -15.26
N LEU A 106 11.58 1.70 -15.10
CA LEU A 106 11.33 0.26 -15.17
C LEU A 106 11.57 -0.31 -16.57
N PRO A 107 12.22 -1.47 -16.67
CA PRO A 107 12.32 -2.20 -17.93
C PRO A 107 10.94 -2.59 -18.45
N TYR A 108 10.71 -2.44 -19.75
CA TYR A 108 9.45 -2.78 -20.39
C TYR A 108 9.00 -4.24 -20.13
N GLY A 109 9.94 -5.18 -20.02
CA GLY A 109 9.65 -6.58 -19.73
C GLY A 109 8.96 -6.80 -18.39
N VAL A 110 9.28 -6.00 -17.36
CA VAL A 110 8.61 -6.06 -16.05
C VAL A 110 7.17 -5.59 -16.20
N LEU A 111 6.96 -4.50 -16.91
CA LEU A 111 5.64 -3.96 -17.17
C LEU A 111 4.77 -4.95 -17.95
N GLU A 112 5.33 -5.57 -18.99
CA GLU A 112 4.63 -6.58 -19.79
C GLU A 112 4.19 -7.79 -18.97
N ALA A 113 5.06 -8.31 -18.09
CA ALA A 113 4.74 -9.43 -17.20
C ALA A 113 3.58 -9.10 -16.25
N VAL A 114 3.59 -7.91 -15.68
CA VAL A 114 2.54 -7.44 -14.78
C VAL A 114 1.21 -7.23 -15.51
N LEU A 115 1.25 -6.66 -16.72
CA LEU A 115 0.06 -6.49 -17.54
C LEU A 115 -0.53 -7.83 -17.99
N ALA A 116 0.31 -8.82 -18.30
CA ALA A 116 -0.15 -10.17 -18.59
C ALA A 116 -0.88 -10.80 -17.39
N ALA A 117 -0.29 -10.71 -16.20
CA ALA A 117 -0.91 -11.20 -14.96
C ALA A 117 -2.26 -10.50 -14.68
N ALA A 118 -2.35 -9.20 -14.92
CA ALA A 118 -3.58 -8.43 -14.76
C ALA A 118 -4.68 -8.88 -15.75
N ARG A 119 -4.32 -9.12 -17.01
CA ARG A 119 -5.26 -9.64 -18.02
C ARG A 119 -5.77 -11.04 -17.65
N ASP A 120 -4.88 -11.92 -17.20
CA ASP A 120 -5.24 -13.28 -16.76
C ASP A 120 -6.16 -13.26 -15.54
N ALA A 121 -6.04 -12.24 -14.69
CA ALA A 121 -6.94 -12.02 -13.56
C ALA A 121 -8.32 -11.43 -13.95
N GLY A 122 -8.51 -11.10 -15.23
CA GLY A 122 -9.80 -10.62 -15.75
C GLY A 122 -9.93 -9.11 -15.86
N VAL A 123 -8.84 -8.36 -15.75
CA VAL A 123 -8.81 -6.92 -16.04
C VAL A 123 -9.07 -6.69 -17.53
N ARG A 124 -10.00 -5.79 -17.86
CA ARG A 124 -10.37 -5.48 -19.26
C ARG A 124 -9.77 -4.18 -19.75
N VAL A 125 -9.64 -3.21 -18.88
CA VAL A 125 -9.14 -1.89 -19.21
C VAL A 125 -8.03 -1.51 -18.25
N VAL A 126 -6.89 -1.12 -18.78
CA VAL A 126 -5.78 -0.59 -18.00
C VAL A 126 -5.58 0.87 -18.37
N GLY A 127 -5.70 1.75 -17.38
CA GLY A 127 -5.38 3.17 -17.51
C GLY A 127 -3.99 3.43 -16.93
N ALA A 128 -3.12 4.08 -17.69
CA ALA A 128 -1.82 4.49 -17.15
C ALA A 128 -1.94 5.87 -16.47
N ILE A 129 -1.47 5.97 -15.24
CA ILE A 129 -1.32 7.25 -14.56
C ILE A 129 0.04 7.81 -14.92
N THR A 130 0.03 8.99 -15.53
CA THR A 130 1.24 9.68 -15.99
C THR A 130 1.27 11.09 -15.42
N GLU A 131 2.47 11.63 -15.24
CA GLU A 131 2.63 13.02 -14.89
C GLU A 131 2.39 13.93 -16.10
N ARG A 132 1.62 15.01 -15.92
CA ARG A 132 1.41 15.96 -16.99
C ARG A 132 2.66 16.80 -17.18
N LYS A 133 3.18 16.83 -18.40
CA LYS A 133 4.23 17.80 -18.77
C LYS A 133 3.64 19.21 -18.74
N VAL A 134 3.93 19.95 -17.67
CA VAL A 134 3.68 21.38 -17.64
C VAL A 134 4.72 22.01 -18.55
N MET A 135 4.34 22.41 -19.76
CA MET A 135 5.19 23.29 -20.56
C MET A 135 5.29 24.60 -19.79
N PRO A 136 6.50 25.08 -19.43
CA PRO A 136 6.64 26.42 -18.92
C PRO A 136 6.10 27.36 -19.99
N GLY A 137 5.16 28.21 -19.60
CA GLY A 137 4.37 29.05 -20.48
C GLY A 137 5.20 29.81 -21.52
N LEU A 138 4.64 29.85 -22.69
CA LEU A 138 4.95 30.86 -23.71
C LEU A 138 4.58 32.23 -23.18
#